data_884d8770523323af0d86c45c75394f6c
#
_entry.id   884d8770523323af0d86c45c75394f6c
#
_cell.length_a   1.000
_cell.length_b   1.000
_cell.length_c   1.000
_cell.angle_alpha   90.00
_cell.angle_beta   90.00
_cell.angle_gamma   90.00
#
_symmetry.space_group_name_H-M   'P 1'
#
loop_
_entity.id
_entity.type
_entity.pdbx_description
1 polymer ?
#
loop_
_entity_poly.entity_id
_entity_poly.type
_entity_poly.pdbx_seq_one_letter_code
_entity_poly.pdbx_strand_id
1 'polypeptide(L)'
;MSTITIIVQNAGLTGLAAIKALNATADNCTVRVASRDAAKLREKLTKENAKAEVFAIDDDEFFVGANRFIAIPPGGTPAPETRVTTALDFLTKANAAGATHGVVLSVVVADRRRGLFGEQWSEVESFAAAQEGSTVVAVRAPMFFGNMWGDVTTVKSHDTFYMPIAGDTRQLSAAVADVGAAMAASVLDVDLGNKIVNVFGDNLTKNEIAALYSKKLGRPIKFVQVPKEAATEAFKAFGLPLWQIEGVIELFDNVETDTFVDEHRGEFEALVGRPAMTVEQYIDAALIHGLK
;
A
#
# COMPACT_ATOMS: atom_id res chain seq x y z
N MET A 1 31.99 4.43 2.87
CA MET A 1 30.71 4.71 3.55
C MET A 1 30.23 3.41 4.15
N SER A 2 29.73 3.40 5.39
CA SER A 2 29.14 2.20 6.00
C SER A 2 27.85 1.81 5.27
N THR A 3 27.65 0.53 5.06
CA THR A 3 26.41 -0.01 4.47
C THR A 3 25.26 0.24 5.42
N ILE A 4 24.13 0.75 4.91
CA ILE A 4 22.91 0.95 5.69
C ILE A 4 22.07 -0.33 5.63
N THR A 5 21.72 -0.88 6.79
CA THR A 5 20.81 -2.03 6.87
C THR A 5 19.38 -1.54 7.08
N ILE A 6 18.51 -1.86 6.12
CA ILE A 6 17.09 -1.52 6.13
C ILE A 6 16.27 -2.81 6.29
N ILE A 7 15.50 -2.90 7.38
CA ILE A 7 14.59 -4.01 7.61
C ILE A 7 13.18 -3.68 7.09
N VAL A 8 12.57 -4.60 6.36
CA VAL A 8 11.21 -4.48 5.83
C VAL A 8 10.33 -5.53 6.50
N GLN A 9 9.25 -5.12 7.16
CA GLN A 9 8.40 -5.98 7.97
C GLN A 9 7.83 -7.18 7.19
N ASN A 10 7.41 -6.95 5.96
CA ASN A 10 6.92 -8.04 5.09
C ASN A 10 7.08 -7.67 3.60
N ALA A 11 7.09 -8.69 2.73
CA ALA A 11 7.13 -8.53 1.27
C ALA A 11 5.79 -8.90 0.60
N GLY A 12 4.69 -8.34 1.12
CA GLY A 12 3.42 -8.27 0.39
C GLY A 12 3.57 -7.42 -0.88
N LEU A 13 2.48 -6.91 -1.43
CA LEU A 13 2.54 -6.08 -2.65
C LEU A 13 3.36 -4.79 -2.41
N THR A 14 3.06 -4.05 -1.35
CA THR A 14 3.71 -2.78 -1.02
C THR A 14 5.16 -2.98 -0.59
N GLY A 15 5.43 -3.99 0.25
CA GLY A 15 6.81 -4.28 0.69
C GLY A 15 7.71 -4.71 -0.47
N LEU A 16 7.20 -5.53 -1.39
CA LEU A 16 7.94 -5.88 -2.60
C LEU A 16 8.21 -4.65 -3.47
N ALA A 17 7.24 -3.75 -3.61
CA ALA A 17 7.44 -2.50 -4.35
C ALA A 17 8.49 -1.60 -3.69
N ALA A 18 8.51 -1.49 -2.36
CA ALA A 18 9.53 -0.77 -1.62
C ALA A 18 10.92 -1.39 -1.78
N ILE A 19 11.04 -2.72 -1.69
CA ILE A 19 12.30 -3.45 -1.93
C ILE A 19 12.82 -3.18 -3.35
N LYS A 20 11.96 -3.25 -4.37
CA LYS A 20 12.36 -2.95 -5.76
C LYS A 20 12.84 -1.52 -5.92
N ALA A 21 12.14 -0.56 -5.30
CA ALA A 21 12.52 0.85 -5.34
C ALA A 21 13.87 1.07 -4.65
N LEU A 22 14.11 0.48 -3.47
CA LEU A 22 15.42 0.52 -2.80
C LEU A 22 16.53 -0.06 -3.67
N ASN A 23 16.31 -1.19 -4.30
CA ASN A 23 17.30 -1.81 -5.19
C ASN A 23 17.63 -0.96 -6.43
N ALA A 24 16.71 -0.11 -6.86
CA ALA A 24 16.92 0.78 -8.01
C ALA A 24 17.61 2.10 -7.65
N THR A 25 17.54 2.53 -6.39
CA THR A 25 17.95 3.88 -5.98
C THR A 25 19.10 3.92 -4.98
N ALA A 26 19.43 2.82 -4.32
CA ALA A 26 20.39 2.79 -3.21
C ALA A 26 21.43 1.68 -3.37
N ASP A 27 22.61 2.05 -3.86
CA ASP A 27 23.74 1.11 -4.04
C ASP A 27 24.40 0.67 -2.72
N ASN A 28 24.23 1.44 -1.65
CA ASN A 28 24.91 1.25 -0.35
C ASN A 28 23.95 0.76 0.74
N CYS A 29 22.92 0.00 0.41
CA CYS A 29 22.04 -0.57 1.42
C CYS A 29 21.93 -2.09 1.33
N THR A 30 21.84 -2.74 2.48
CA THR A 30 21.38 -4.12 2.63
C THR A 30 19.93 -4.10 3.04
N VAL A 31 19.08 -4.74 2.24
CA VAL A 31 17.66 -4.87 2.56
C VAL A 31 17.43 -6.25 3.16
N ARG A 32 16.76 -6.30 4.31
CA ARG A 32 16.34 -7.55 4.96
C ARG A 32 14.83 -7.63 5.02
N VAL A 33 14.27 -8.82 4.93
CA VAL A 33 12.83 -9.06 5.06
C VAL A 33 12.57 -10.38 5.75
N ALA A 34 11.58 -10.41 6.67
CA ALA A 34 11.19 -11.63 7.36
C ALA A 34 9.92 -12.26 6.77
N SER A 35 9.82 -13.59 6.83
CA SER A 35 8.66 -14.32 6.33
C SER A 35 8.41 -15.61 7.13
N ARG A 36 7.13 -15.99 7.27
CA ARG A 36 6.73 -17.31 7.76
C ARG A 36 7.15 -18.45 6.83
N ASP A 37 7.27 -18.17 5.55
CA ASP A 37 7.76 -19.10 4.51
C ASP A 37 8.91 -18.42 3.74
N ALA A 38 10.11 -18.54 4.31
CA ALA A 38 11.32 -17.94 3.78
C ALA A 38 11.71 -18.52 2.40
N ALA A 39 11.44 -19.80 2.16
CA ALA A 39 11.76 -20.45 0.89
C ALA A 39 10.90 -19.89 -0.25
N LYS A 40 9.59 -19.83 -0.05
CA LYS A 40 8.64 -19.25 -0.99
C LYS A 40 8.92 -17.76 -1.24
N LEU A 41 9.34 -17.02 -0.21
CA LEU A 41 9.69 -15.61 -0.38
C LEU A 41 10.96 -15.45 -1.23
N ARG A 42 12.00 -16.27 -1.05
CA ARG A 42 13.21 -16.24 -1.90
C ARG A 42 12.88 -16.51 -3.37
N GLU A 43 12.03 -17.50 -3.63
CA GLU A 43 11.55 -17.78 -5.00
C GLU A 43 10.81 -16.58 -5.60
N LYS A 44 9.88 -15.97 -4.82
CA LYS A 44 9.14 -14.78 -5.23
C LYS A 44 10.07 -13.61 -5.55
N LEU A 45 11.04 -13.31 -4.68
CA LEU A 45 12.01 -12.23 -4.90
C LEU A 45 12.82 -12.45 -6.18
N THR A 46 13.28 -13.68 -6.42
CA THR A 46 14.00 -14.05 -7.64
C THR A 46 13.14 -13.83 -8.89
N LYS A 47 11.90 -14.31 -8.88
CA LYS A 47 10.95 -14.13 -9.99
C LYS A 47 10.65 -12.66 -10.27
N GLU A 48 10.59 -11.85 -9.23
CA GLU A 48 10.30 -10.42 -9.31
C GLU A 48 11.55 -9.55 -9.53
N ASN A 49 12.73 -10.16 -9.67
CA ASN A 49 14.02 -9.48 -9.78
C ASN A 49 14.26 -8.47 -8.65
N ALA A 50 13.93 -8.86 -7.41
CA ALA A 50 14.12 -8.07 -6.20
C ALA A 50 15.16 -8.73 -5.29
N LYS A 51 16.04 -7.93 -4.69
CA LYS A 51 17.14 -8.41 -3.85
C LYS A 51 16.89 -8.04 -2.39
N ALA A 52 16.85 -9.05 -1.53
CA ALA A 52 16.83 -8.89 -0.08
C ALA A 52 17.36 -10.15 0.59
N GLU A 53 17.97 -9.99 1.76
CA GLU A 53 18.25 -11.09 2.68
C GLU A 53 16.94 -11.55 3.32
N VAL A 54 16.65 -12.85 3.29
CA VAL A 54 15.39 -13.40 3.78
C VAL A 54 15.61 -14.17 5.05
N PHE A 55 14.92 -13.76 6.11
CA PHE A 55 14.93 -14.35 7.45
C PHE A 55 13.61 -15.12 7.74
N ALA A 56 13.66 -16.05 8.68
CA ALA A 56 12.44 -16.56 9.28
C ALA A 56 11.78 -15.46 10.15
N ILE A 57 10.46 -15.53 10.33
CA ILE A 57 9.74 -14.46 11.04
C ILE A 57 10.07 -14.41 12.55
N ASP A 58 10.56 -15.51 13.09
CA ASP A 58 10.98 -15.70 14.48
C ASP A 58 12.51 -15.65 14.68
N ASP A 59 13.25 -15.25 13.64
CA ASP A 59 14.70 -15.13 13.68
C ASP A 59 15.10 -13.72 14.20
N ASP A 60 15.61 -13.65 15.42
CA ASP A 60 16.02 -12.39 16.05
C ASP A 60 17.21 -11.70 15.33
N GLU A 61 18.01 -12.45 14.57
CA GLU A 61 19.10 -11.90 13.74
C GLU A 61 18.58 -10.94 12.66
N PHE A 62 17.29 -11.02 12.32
CA PHE A 62 16.65 -10.09 11.42
C PHE A 62 16.80 -8.63 11.84
N PHE A 63 16.77 -8.33 13.14
CA PHE A 63 16.87 -6.98 13.70
C PHE A 63 18.31 -6.53 13.96
N VAL A 64 19.26 -7.45 14.11
CA VAL A 64 20.64 -7.13 14.54
C VAL A 64 21.32 -6.18 13.57
N GLY A 65 21.76 -5.01 14.06
CA GLY A 65 22.44 -3.98 13.27
C GLY A 65 21.54 -3.25 12.26
N ALA A 66 20.23 -3.34 12.42
CA ALA A 66 19.30 -2.54 11.63
C ALA A 66 19.51 -1.05 11.92
N ASN A 67 19.67 -0.26 10.87
CA ASN A 67 19.80 1.19 10.97
C ASN A 67 18.47 1.89 10.71
N ARG A 68 17.66 1.32 9.82
CA ARG A 68 16.38 1.88 9.37
C ARG A 68 15.35 0.78 9.16
N PHE A 69 14.07 1.17 9.11
CA PHE A 69 13.00 0.21 8.93
C PHE A 69 11.86 0.71 8.02
N ILE A 70 11.14 -0.25 7.44
CA ILE A 70 9.87 -0.04 6.76
C ILE A 70 8.83 -0.95 7.42
N ALA A 71 7.94 -0.35 8.20
CA ALA A 71 6.84 -1.03 8.86
C ALA A 71 5.62 -1.08 7.92
N ILE A 72 5.11 -2.27 7.68
CA ILE A 72 3.93 -2.49 6.84
C ILE A 72 2.96 -3.35 7.64
N PRO A 73 1.94 -2.75 8.28
CA PRO A 73 0.95 -3.50 9.02
C PRO A 73 0.33 -4.61 8.16
N PRO A 74 0.27 -5.86 8.63
CA PRO A 74 -0.12 -6.98 7.79
C PRO A 74 -1.60 -6.92 7.41
N GLY A 75 -1.92 -7.28 6.16
CA GLY A 75 -3.29 -7.56 5.72
C GLY A 75 -3.70 -9.01 6.03
N GLY A 76 -5.02 -9.29 5.99
CA GLY A 76 -5.53 -10.66 6.13
C GLY A 76 -5.24 -11.33 7.47
N THR A 77 -5.08 -10.55 8.54
CA THR A 77 -4.93 -11.08 9.90
C THR A 77 -6.25 -11.68 10.40
N PRO A 78 -6.22 -12.67 11.31
CA PRO A 78 -7.45 -13.33 11.79
C PRO A 78 -8.38 -12.36 12.56
N ALA A 79 -7.81 -11.32 13.19
CA ALA A 79 -8.55 -10.31 13.93
C ALA A 79 -7.96 -8.92 13.66
N PRO A 80 -8.76 -7.85 13.81
CA PRO A 80 -8.32 -6.47 13.54
C PRO A 80 -7.18 -6.04 14.46
N GLU A 81 -7.23 -6.43 15.75
CA GLU A 81 -6.21 -6.10 16.76
C GLU A 81 -4.85 -6.74 16.40
N THR A 82 -4.85 -7.91 15.77
CA THR A 82 -3.62 -8.59 15.36
C THR A 82 -2.82 -7.77 14.35
N ARG A 83 -3.49 -6.99 13.49
CA ARG A 83 -2.82 -6.07 12.57
C ARG A 83 -2.03 -5.01 13.31
N VAL A 84 -2.69 -4.33 14.26
CA VAL A 84 -2.08 -3.25 15.04
C VAL A 84 -0.96 -3.81 15.91
N THR A 85 -1.24 -4.82 16.74
CA THR A 85 -0.23 -5.38 17.67
C THR A 85 1.01 -5.90 16.95
N THR A 86 0.85 -6.51 15.76
CA THR A 86 2.00 -6.96 14.94
C THR A 86 2.83 -5.79 14.44
N ALA A 87 2.20 -4.66 14.09
CA ALA A 87 2.93 -3.47 13.68
C ALA A 87 3.67 -2.81 14.85
N LEU A 88 3.01 -2.70 16.01
CA LEU A 88 3.61 -2.13 17.22
C LEU A 88 4.78 -2.96 17.74
N ASP A 89 4.67 -4.30 17.73
CA ASP A 89 5.77 -5.20 18.10
C ASP A 89 6.98 -5.00 17.18
N PHE A 90 6.76 -4.92 15.87
CA PHE A 90 7.83 -4.67 14.90
C PHE A 90 8.53 -3.33 15.16
N LEU A 91 7.76 -2.25 15.37
CA LEU A 91 8.31 -0.92 15.68
C LEU A 91 9.13 -0.92 16.97
N THR A 92 8.62 -1.59 18.00
CA THR A 92 9.33 -1.73 19.29
C THR A 92 10.66 -2.47 19.13
N LYS A 93 10.68 -3.58 18.40
CA LYS A 93 11.89 -4.38 18.15
C LYS A 93 12.89 -3.64 17.28
N ALA A 94 12.44 -2.94 16.24
CA ALA A 94 13.31 -2.13 15.38
C ALA A 94 13.99 -1.01 16.17
N ASN A 95 13.24 -0.30 17.01
CA ASN A 95 13.78 0.75 17.88
C ASN A 95 14.77 0.18 18.93
N ALA A 96 14.42 -0.92 19.59
CA ALA A 96 15.29 -1.60 20.55
C ALA A 96 16.60 -2.11 19.92
N ALA A 97 16.59 -2.46 18.64
CA ALA A 97 17.77 -2.85 17.87
C ALA A 97 18.66 -1.66 17.44
N GLY A 98 18.25 -0.42 17.73
CA GLY A 98 18.99 0.81 17.44
C GLY A 98 18.67 1.44 16.08
N ALA A 99 17.58 1.07 15.43
CA ALA A 99 17.13 1.76 14.23
C ALA A 99 16.64 3.17 14.58
N THR A 100 17.23 4.19 13.94
CA THR A 100 17.01 5.61 14.29
C THR A 100 16.07 6.34 13.33
N HIS A 101 15.70 5.70 12.21
CA HIS A 101 14.80 6.28 11.23
C HIS A 101 13.98 5.21 10.55
N GLY A 102 12.72 5.48 10.28
CA GLY A 102 11.86 4.53 9.60
C GLY A 102 10.67 5.14 8.89
N VAL A 103 9.92 4.25 8.27
CA VAL A 103 8.70 4.57 7.54
C VAL A 103 7.61 3.61 8.00
N VAL A 104 6.41 4.11 8.17
CA VAL A 104 5.21 3.28 8.35
C VAL A 104 4.26 3.48 7.18
N LEU A 105 3.80 2.37 6.59
CA LEU A 105 2.67 2.43 5.67
C LEU A 105 1.41 2.79 6.44
N SER A 106 0.71 3.80 5.96
CA SER A 106 -0.56 4.27 6.50
C SER A 106 -1.59 4.48 5.40
N VAL A 107 -2.73 5.04 5.74
CA VAL A 107 -3.85 5.31 4.84
C VAL A 107 -4.34 6.76 4.97
N VAL A 108 -4.89 7.31 3.89
CA VAL A 108 -5.35 8.72 3.86
C VAL A 108 -6.45 9.03 4.88
N VAL A 109 -7.20 8.05 5.36
CA VAL A 109 -8.25 8.25 6.38
C VAL A 109 -7.73 8.21 7.83
N ALA A 110 -6.43 7.99 8.04
CA ALA A 110 -5.84 7.90 9.39
C ALA A 110 -5.91 9.22 10.16
N ASP A 111 -5.77 10.37 9.49
CA ASP A 111 -5.84 11.70 10.11
C ASP A 111 -7.19 11.97 10.78
N ARG A 112 -8.25 11.46 10.20
CA ARG A 112 -9.64 11.65 10.68
C ARG A 112 -10.08 10.58 11.65
N ARG A 113 -9.27 9.53 11.87
CA ARG A 113 -9.62 8.34 12.66
C ARG A 113 -10.99 7.77 12.27
N ARG A 114 -11.31 7.85 10.97
CA ARG A 114 -12.64 7.51 10.48
C ARG A 114 -12.70 6.06 10.08
N GLY A 115 -13.62 5.33 10.70
CA GLY A 115 -13.84 3.93 10.51
C GLY A 115 -12.69 3.05 10.99
N LEU A 116 -12.90 1.75 10.92
CA LEU A 116 -11.95 0.75 11.42
C LEU A 116 -10.52 0.97 10.92
N PHE A 117 -10.36 1.21 9.62
CA PHE A 117 -9.02 1.41 9.07
C PHE A 117 -8.41 2.74 9.50
N GLY A 118 -9.19 3.83 9.55
CA GLY A 118 -8.70 5.12 10.03
C GLY A 118 -8.21 5.04 11.48
N GLU A 119 -8.94 4.36 12.35
CA GLU A 119 -8.55 4.15 13.75
C GLU A 119 -7.28 3.32 13.89
N GLN A 120 -7.20 2.16 13.20
CA GLN A 120 -6.03 1.28 13.25
C GLN A 120 -4.75 1.97 12.80
N TRP A 121 -4.81 2.66 11.67
CA TRP A 121 -3.63 3.34 11.12
C TRP A 121 -3.24 4.57 11.94
N SER A 122 -4.20 5.32 12.46
CA SER A 122 -3.93 6.43 13.39
C SER A 122 -3.24 5.95 14.67
N GLU A 123 -3.62 4.78 15.21
CA GLU A 123 -2.95 4.18 16.36
C GLU A 123 -1.50 3.83 16.03
N VAL A 124 -1.25 3.18 14.90
CA VAL A 124 0.11 2.84 14.46
C VAL A 124 0.96 4.08 14.22
N GLU A 125 0.43 5.12 13.55
CA GLU A 125 1.14 6.39 13.35
C GLU A 125 1.48 7.07 14.69
N SER A 126 0.52 7.13 15.61
CA SER A 126 0.70 7.75 16.92
C SER A 126 1.78 7.02 17.74
N PHE A 127 1.76 5.69 17.73
CA PHE A 127 2.76 4.88 18.40
C PHE A 127 4.15 5.07 17.77
N ALA A 128 4.22 5.07 16.45
CA ALA A 128 5.49 5.27 15.72
C ALA A 128 6.10 6.65 16.02
N ALA A 129 5.29 7.70 16.01
CA ALA A 129 5.73 9.07 16.30
C ALA A 129 6.17 9.29 17.76
N ALA A 130 5.69 8.46 18.70
CA ALA A 130 6.02 8.52 20.11
C ALA A 130 7.30 7.74 20.49
N GLN A 131 7.93 7.02 19.53
CA GLN A 131 9.15 6.27 19.81
C GLN A 131 10.32 7.21 20.08
N GLU A 132 10.91 7.11 21.28
CA GLU A 132 12.12 7.86 21.62
C GLU A 132 13.35 7.30 20.86
N GLY A 133 14.23 8.18 20.40
CA GLY A 133 15.46 7.80 19.71
C GLY A 133 15.33 7.49 18.22
N SER A 134 14.12 7.49 17.68
CA SER A 134 13.88 7.33 16.24
C SER A 134 12.89 8.35 15.68
N THR A 135 13.01 8.63 14.37
CA THR A 135 12.03 9.41 13.61
C THR A 135 11.31 8.50 12.64
N VAL A 136 10.00 8.73 12.42
CA VAL A 136 9.19 7.86 11.57
C VAL A 136 8.32 8.68 10.62
N VAL A 137 8.50 8.47 9.32
CA VAL A 137 7.65 9.05 8.28
C VAL A 137 6.41 8.18 8.11
N ALA A 138 5.22 8.77 8.15
CA ALA A 138 3.99 8.08 7.79
C ALA A 138 3.70 8.29 6.29
N VAL A 139 3.76 7.21 5.50
CA VAL A 139 3.38 7.23 4.08
C VAL A 139 1.93 6.81 3.96
N ARG A 140 1.05 7.78 3.72
CA ARG A 140 -0.39 7.56 3.58
C ARG A 140 -0.77 7.26 2.15
N ALA A 141 -1.30 6.07 1.95
CA ALA A 141 -1.78 5.60 0.66
C ALA A 141 -3.30 5.67 0.56
N PRO A 142 -3.86 6.05 -0.60
CA PRO A 142 -5.27 5.93 -0.91
C PRO A 142 -5.61 4.50 -1.36
N MET A 143 -6.75 4.31 -1.99
CA MET A 143 -7.10 3.05 -2.65
C MET A 143 -6.07 2.69 -3.73
N PHE A 144 -5.65 1.43 -3.80
CA PHE A 144 -4.71 0.99 -4.83
C PHE A 144 -5.39 0.71 -6.17
N PHE A 145 -4.74 1.07 -7.28
CA PHE A 145 -5.17 0.65 -8.62
C PHE A 145 -5.31 -0.87 -8.73
N GLY A 146 -4.45 -1.62 -8.03
CA GLY A 146 -4.49 -3.09 -8.00
C GLY A 146 -5.79 -3.66 -7.42
N ASN A 147 -6.56 -2.91 -6.66
CA ASN A 147 -7.87 -3.32 -6.19
C ASN A 147 -8.90 -3.41 -7.34
N MET A 148 -8.57 -2.84 -8.53
CA MET A 148 -9.33 -2.97 -9.76
C MET A 148 -9.05 -4.29 -10.53
N TRP A 149 -8.28 -5.24 -9.97
CA TRP A 149 -8.03 -6.53 -10.65
C TRP A 149 -9.28 -7.37 -10.84
N GLY A 150 -10.25 -7.28 -9.92
CA GLY A 150 -11.60 -7.84 -10.15
C GLY A 150 -12.27 -7.22 -11.37
N ASP A 151 -12.05 -5.91 -11.55
CA ASP A 151 -12.57 -5.15 -12.70
C ASP A 151 -11.97 -5.67 -14.02
N VAL A 152 -10.66 -5.92 -14.06
CA VAL A 152 -9.96 -6.44 -15.25
C VAL A 152 -10.58 -7.75 -15.74
N THR A 153 -10.89 -8.67 -14.83
CA THR A 153 -11.51 -9.96 -15.17
C THR A 153 -12.92 -9.79 -15.73
N THR A 154 -13.73 -8.95 -15.10
CA THR A 154 -15.12 -8.73 -15.52
C THR A 154 -15.21 -7.82 -16.75
N VAL A 155 -14.33 -6.85 -16.90
CA VAL A 155 -14.18 -6.07 -18.15
C VAL A 155 -13.84 -6.98 -19.32
N LYS A 156 -12.94 -7.95 -19.13
CA LYS A 156 -12.55 -8.90 -20.17
C LYS A 156 -13.71 -9.82 -20.60
N SER A 157 -14.47 -10.32 -19.63
CA SER A 157 -15.49 -11.35 -19.86
C SER A 157 -16.89 -10.80 -20.12
N HIS A 158 -17.21 -9.61 -19.60
CA HIS A 158 -18.57 -9.07 -19.60
C HIS A 158 -18.67 -7.58 -20.01
N ASP A 159 -17.56 -6.94 -20.42
CA ASP A 159 -17.49 -5.51 -20.74
C ASP A 159 -17.98 -4.59 -19.61
N THR A 160 -17.84 -5.06 -18.35
CA THR A 160 -18.42 -4.40 -17.19
C THR A 160 -17.55 -4.63 -15.96
N PHE A 161 -17.48 -3.63 -15.07
CA PHE A 161 -16.93 -3.81 -13.73
C PHE A 161 -17.89 -3.26 -12.67
N TYR A 162 -17.71 -3.68 -11.43
CA TYR A 162 -18.70 -3.54 -10.38
C TYR A 162 -18.06 -3.03 -9.08
N MET A 163 -18.69 -2.04 -8.42
CA MET A 163 -18.36 -1.63 -7.05
C MET A 163 -19.60 -1.15 -6.31
N PRO A 164 -19.60 -1.15 -4.97
CA PRO A 164 -20.75 -0.69 -4.19
C PRO A 164 -20.72 0.83 -3.91
N ILE A 165 -20.28 1.64 -4.87
CA ILE A 165 -20.27 3.11 -4.79
C ILE A 165 -20.93 3.70 -6.02
N ALA A 166 -21.41 4.95 -5.93
CA ALA A 166 -22.01 5.65 -7.06
C ALA A 166 -20.98 5.90 -8.17
N GLY A 167 -21.42 5.80 -9.43
CA GLY A 167 -20.54 5.88 -10.60
C GLY A 167 -19.88 7.25 -10.79
N ASP A 168 -20.44 8.30 -10.24
CA ASP A 168 -19.95 9.70 -10.25
C ASP A 168 -19.18 10.08 -8.97
N THR A 169 -19.06 9.19 -8.00
CA THR A 169 -18.23 9.39 -6.82
C THR A 169 -16.76 9.40 -7.21
N ARG A 170 -16.05 10.48 -6.87
CA ARG A 170 -14.59 10.58 -7.05
C ARG A 170 -13.87 9.75 -5.99
N GLN A 171 -12.83 9.09 -6.42
CA GLN A 171 -12.00 8.26 -5.54
C GLN A 171 -10.53 8.49 -5.83
N LEU A 172 -9.81 8.94 -4.79
CA LEU A 172 -8.35 8.97 -4.83
C LEU A 172 -7.80 7.55 -4.92
N SER A 173 -6.84 7.37 -5.81
CA SER A 173 -6.16 6.09 -5.99
C SER A 173 -4.72 6.25 -6.42
N ALA A 174 -3.88 5.25 -6.16
CA ALA A 174 -2.46 5.26 -6.48
C ALA A 174 -1.95 3.88 -6.92
N ALA A 175 -0.86 3.87 -7.66
CA ALA A 175 -0.13 2.64 -7.95
C ALA A 175 0.62 2.15 -6.72
N VAL A 176 0.60 0.84 -6.47
CA VAL A 176 1.42 0.22 -5.40
C VAL A 176 2.91 0.50 -5.60
N ALA A 177 3.37 0.60 -6.85
CA ALA A 177 4.75 0.95 -7.18
C ALA A 177 5.13 2.35 -6.71
N ASP A 178 4.21 3.32 -6.78
CA ASP A 178 4.44 4.68 -6.30
C ASP A 178 4.49 4.74 -4.78
N VAL A 179 3.60 4.01 -4.10
CA VAL A 179 3.66 3.89 -2.64
C VAL A 179 4.98 3.27 -2.20
N GLY A 180 5.45 2.20 -2.88
CA GLY A 180 6.75 1.60 -2.63
C GLY A 180 7.92 2.57 -2.88
N ALA A 181 7.85 3.38 -3.94
CA ALA A 181 8.86 4.40 -4.24
C ALA A 181 8.89 5.50 -3.18
N ALA A 182 7.71 5.98 -2.73
CA ALA A 182 7.63 6.95 -1.65
C ALA A 182 8.21 6.41 -0.33
N MET A 183 7.91 5.15 0.01
CA MET A 183 8.48 4.50 1.21
C MET A 183 9.99 4.36 1.11
N ALA A 184 10.52 3.97 -0.06
CA ALA A 184 11.95 3.85 -0.31
C ALA A 184 12.66 5.22 -0.21
N ALA A 185 12.12 6.26 -0.84
CA ALA A 185 12.65 7.60 -0.76
C ALA A 185 12.61 8.13 0.68
N SER A 186 11.47 7.94 1.38
CA SER A 186 11.32 8.39 2.77
C SER A 186 12.28 7.69 3.73
N VAL A 187 12.53 6.38 3.60
CA VAL A 187 13.44 5.68 4.50
C VAL A 187 14.90 6.06 4.24
N LEU A 188 15.22 6.57 3.05
CA LEU A 188 16.57 7.04 2.70
C LEU A 188 16.82 8.49 3.13
N ASP A 189 15.79 9.29 3.30
CA ASP A 189 15.88 10.71 3.69
C ASP A 189 15.56 10.92 5.18
N VAL A 190 16.58 10.95 6.01
CA VAL A 190 16.44 11.15 7.47
C VAL A 190 16.01 12.56 7.85
N ASP A 191 16.17 13.53 6.96
CA ASP A 191 15.82 14.94 7.22
C ASP A 191 14.29 15.17 7.16
N LEU A 192 13.54 14.20 6.67
CA LEU A 192 12.09 14.23 6.73
C LEU A 192 11.55 14.22 8.17
N GLY A 193 12.30 13.63 9.11
CA GLY A 193 11.84 13.54 10.52
C GLY A 193 10.55 12.75 10.65
N ASN A 194 9.59 13.29 11.41
CA ASN A 194 8.26 12.68 11.64
C ASN A 194 7.20 13.25 10.68
N LYS A 195 7.51 13.38 9.39
CA LYS A 195 6.57 13.91 8.40
C LYS A 195 5.50 12.89 8.01
N ILE A 196 4.38 13.42 7.54
CA ILE A 196 3.38 12.68 6.79
C ILE A 196 3.62 12.96 5.31
N VAL A 197 3.62 11.90 4.50
CA VAL A 197 3.75 11.97 3.04
C VAL A 197 2.52 11.29 2.44
N ASN A 198 1.76 12.05 1.65
CA ASN A 198 0.59 11.53 0.96
C ASN A 198 0.97 11.12 -0.46
N VAL A 199 0.57 9.91 -0.87
CA VAL A 199 0.83 9.39 -2.22
C VAL A 199 -0.46 9.43 -3.00
N PHE A 200 -0.58 10.41 -3.91
CA PHE A 200 -1.76 10.54 -4.77
C PHE A 200 -1.39 10.29 -6.23
N GLY A 201 -2.13 9.36 -6.86
CA GLY A 201 -2.14 9.18 -8.30
C GLY A 201 -3.28 9.97 -8.93
N ASP A 202 -4.39 9.31 -9.23
CA ASP A 202 -5.58 9.93 -9.82
C ASP A 202 -6.75 10.07 -8.84
N ASN A 203 -7.62 11.05 -9.12
CA ASN A 203 -8.89 11.23 -8.45
C ASN A 203 -10.01 11.16 -9.51
N LEU A 204 -10.41 9.95 -9.87
CA LEU A 204 -11.37 9.69 -10.94
C LEU A 204 -12.66 9.07 -10.42
N THR A 205 -13.76 9.34 -11.12
CA THR A 205 -15.02 8.63 -10.96
C THR A 205 -14.97 7.26 -11.63
N LYS A 206 -15.84 6.35 -11.25
CA LYS A 206 -15.93 5.03 -11.89
C LYS A 206 -16.40 5.14 -13.35
N ASN A 207 -17.24 6.14 -13.65
CA ASN A 207 -17.67 6.43 -15.01
C ASN A 207 -16.49 6.92 -15.88
N GLU A 208 -15.59 7.76 -15.35
CA GLU A 208 -14.37 8.19 -16.05
C GLU A 208 -13.43 6.99 -16.30
N ILE A 209 -13.27 6.09 -15.31
CA ILE A 209 -12.48 4.86 -15.48
C ILE A 209 -13.09 3.95 -16.55
N ALA A 210 -14.43 3.79 -16.59
CA ALA A 210 -15.12 3.04 -17.65
C ALA A 210 -14.87 3.64 -19.04
N ALA A 211 -14.85 4.97 -19.15
CA ALA A 211 -14.52 5.66 -20.39
C ALA A 211 -13.07 5.43 -20.83
N LEU A 212 -12.11 5.41 -19.89
CA LEU A 212 -10.72 5.07 -20.19
C LEU A 212 -10.58 3.62 -20.69
N TYR A 213 -11.21 2.66 -20.05
CA TYR A 213 -11.26 1.27 -20.54
C TYR A 213 -11.88 1.17 -21.94
N SER A 214 -13.00 1.87 -22.16
CA SER A 214 -13.68 1.87 -23.47
C SER A 214 -12.77 2.40 -24.58
N LYS A 215 -12.10 3.52 -24.32
CA LYS A 215 -11.11 4.14 -25.25
C LYS A 215 -9.97 3.17 -25.59
N LYS A 216 -9.41 2.50 -24.57
CA LYS A 216 -8.26 1.60 -24.74
C LYS A 216 -8.62 0.28 -25.43
N LEU A 217 -9.81 -0.24 -25.17
CA LEU A 217 -10.28 -1.53 -25.72
C LEU A 217 -11.01 -1.38 -27.06
N GLY A 218 -11.37 -0.14 -27.46
CA GLY A 218 -12.11 0.12 -28.70
C GLY A 218 -13.55 -0.42 -28.69
N ARG A 219 -14.12 -0.63 -27.50
CA ARG A 219 -15.47 -1.16 -27.29
C ARG A 219 -16.10 -0.60 -26.02
N PRO A 220 -17.45 -0.49 -25.93
CA PRO A 220 -18.09 0.08 -24.75
C PRO A 220 -17.86 -0.76 -23.49
N ILE A 221 -17.30 -0.16 -22.46
CA ILE A 221 -17.16 -0.74 -21.11
C ILE A 221 -18.06 0.05 -20.16
N LYS A 222 -18.75 -0.65 -19.28
CA LYS A 222 -19.70 -0.06 -18.33
C LYS A 222 -19.26 -0.27 -16.90
N PHE A 223 -19.53 0.74 -16.08
CA PHE A 223 -19.53 0.59 -14.63
C PHE A 223 -20.97 0.29 -14.17
N VAL A 224 -21.10 -0.60 -13.20
CA VAL A 224 -22.38 -0.92 -12.55
C VAL A 224 -22.20 -0.86 -11.04
N GLN A 225 -22.94 0.05 -10.41
CA GLN A 225 -23.06 0.07 -8.96
C GLN A 225 -23.83 -1.16 -8.49
N VAL A 226 -23.28 -1.88 -7.52
CA VAL A 226 -23.94 -3.04 -6.91
C VAL A 226 -24.32 -2.74 -5.46
N PRO A 227 -25.34 -3.43 -4.90
CA PRO A 227 -25.61 -3.35 -3.46
C PRO A 227 -24.42 -3.80 -2.63
N LYS A 228 -24.25 -3.24 -1.43
CA LYS A 228 -23.17 -3.58 -0.49
C LYS A 228 -23.18 -5.06 -0.10
N GLU A 229 -24.38 -5.64 -0.01
CA GLU A 229 -24.57 -7.06 0.28
C GLU A 229 -23.95 -7.95 -0.81
N ALA A 230 -24.09 -7.58 -2.07
CA ALA A 230 -23.47 -8.30 -3.19
C ALA A 230 -21.94 -8.19 -3.17
N ALA A 231 -21.41 -7.01 -2.86
CA ALA A 231 -19.96 -6.82 -2.67
C ALA A 231 -19.44 -7.62 -1.47
N THR A 232 -20.18 -7.65 -0.35
CA THR A 232 -19.83 -8.44 0.82
C THR A 232 -19.72 -9.92 0.49
N GLU A 233 -20.68 -10.49 -0.25
CA GLU A 233 -20.63 -11.90 -0.67
C GLU A 233 -19.45 -12.17 -1.62
N ALA A 234 -19.15 -11.25 -2.53
CA ALA A 234 -17.99 -11.38 -3.40
C ALA A 234 -16.66 -11.37 -2.58
N PHE A 235 -16.51 -10.49 -1.60
CA PHE A 235 -15.32 -10.46 -0.73
C PHE A 235 -15.20 -11.71 0.13
N LYS A 236 -16.29 -12.28 0.63
CA LYS A 236 -16.28 -13.59 1.30
C LYS A 236 -15.77 -14.70 0.39
N ALA A 237 -16.21 -14.72 -0.87
CA ALA A 237 -15.75 -15.68 -1.86
C ALA A 237 -14.23 -15.57 -2.15
N PHE A 238 -13.64 -14.38 -2.01
CA PHE A 238 -12.19 -14.17 -2.07
C PHE A 238 -11.45 -14.56 -0.78
N GLY A 239 -12.16 -15.00 0.26
CA GLY A 239 -11.57 -15.46 1.51
C GLY A 239 -11.10 -14.35 2.45
N LEU A 240 -11.61 -13.13 2.31
CA LEU A 240 -11.32 -12.06 3.25
C LEU A 240 -11.99 -12.35 4.60
N PRO A 241 -11.33 -12.09 5.75
CA PRO A 241 -11.97 -12.21 7.04
C PRO A 241 -13.09 -11.17 7.20
N LEU A 242 -14.14 -11.54 7.93
CA LEU A 242 -15.35 -10.72 8.05
C LEU A 242 -15.08 -9.29 8.51
N TRP A 243 -14.24 -9.12 9.53
CA TRP A 243 -13.86 -7.81 10.04
C TRP A 243 -13.22 -6.90 8.97
N GLN A 244 -12.44 -7.50 8.06
CA GLN A 244 -11.81 -6.75 6.97
C GLN A 244 -12.84 -6.38 5.90
N ILE A 245 -13.81 -7.25 5.64
CA ILE A 245 -14.93 -6.96 4.73
C ILE A 245 -15.75 -5.78 5.26
N GLU A 246 -16.11 -5.81 6.54
CA GLU A 246 -16.83 -4.73 7.22
C GLU A 246 -16.07 -3.41 7.11
N GLY A 247 -14.75 -3.40 7.38
CA GLY A 247 -13.92 -2.21 7.22
C GLY A 247 -13.82 -1.71 5.78
N VAL A 248 -13.80 -2.60 4.78
CA VAL A 248 -13.81 -2.19 3.36
C VAL A 248 -15.16 -1.60 2.97
N ILE A 249 -16.27 -2.18 3.40
CA ILE A 249 -17.62 -1.63 3.13
C ILE A 249 -17.76 -0.25 3.80
N GLU A 250 -17.31 -0.11 5.05
CA GLU A 250 -17.28 1.19 5.74
C GLU A 250 -16.39 2.21 5.01
N LEU A 251 -15.26 1.78 4.44
CA LEU A 251 -14.41 2.66 3.64
C LEU A 251 -15.15 3.18 2.40
N PHE A 252 -15.96 2.36 1.74
CA PHE A 252 -16.79 2.80 0.61
C PHE A 252 -17.86 3.83 1.04
N ASP A 253 -18.47 3.68 2.23
CA ASP A 253 -19.37 4.68 2.80
C ASP A 253 -18.66 6.02 3.02
N ASN A 254 -17.45 5.95 3.53
CA ASN A 254 -16.63 7.14 3.78
C ASN A 254 -16.22 7.85 2.47
N VAL A 255 -15.95 7.10 1.40
CA VAL A 255 -15.65 7.68 0.08
C VAL A 255 -16.85 8.43 -0.49
N GLU A 256 -18.07 7.90 -0.35
CA GLU A 256 -19.28 8.58 -0.83
C GLU A 256 -19.60 9.86 -0.08
N THR A 257 -19.23 9.96 1.19
CA THR A 257 -19.52 11.11 2.06
C THR A 257 -18.39 12.14 2.12
N ASP A 258 -17.15 11.75 1.80
CA ASP A 258 -15.99 12.62 1.86
C ASP A 258 -15.49 12.98 0.46
N THR A 259 -15.49 14.26 0.15
CA THR A 259 -14.63 14.78 -0.91
C THR A 259 -13.19 14.74 -0.39
N PHE A 260 -12.43 13.71 -0.74
CA PHE A 260 -10.99 13.69 -0.53
C PHE A 260 -10.39 14.84 -1.36
N VAL A 261 -9.98 15.89 -0.66
CA VAL A 261 -9.45 17.09 -1.32
C VAL A 261 -8.01 16.82 -1.73
N ASP A 262 -7.70 17.22 -2.94
CA ASP A 262 -6.46 17.00 -3.65
C ASP A 262 -5.33 17.99 -3.24
N GLU A 263 -5.28 18.31 -1.95
CA GLU A 263 -4.40 19.35 -1.39
C GLU A 263 -2.90 18.98 -1.40
N HIS A 264 -2.59 17.68 -1.59
CA HIS A 264 -1.22 17.16 -1.43
C HIS A 264 -0.60 16.57 -2.71
N ARG A 265 -1.13 16.93 -3.88
CA ARG A 265 -0.73 16.35 -5.19
C ARG A 265 0.76 16.46 -5.51
N GLY A 266 1.46 17.45 -4.99
CA GLY A 266 2.88 17.69 -5.27
C GLY A 266 3.85 16.92 -4.36
N GLU A 267 3.39 16.34 -3.25
CA GLU A 267 4.28 15.75 -2.24
C GLU A 267 5.06 14.55 -2.79
N PHE A 268 4.39 13.66 -3.51
CA PHE A 268 5.03 12.50 -4.13
C PHE A 268 6.09 12.90 -5.15
N GLU A 269 5.77 13.83 -6.06
CA GLU A 269 6.70 14.27 -7.10
C GLU A 269 7.90 14.99 -6.52
N ALA A 270 7.70 15.81 -5.49
CA ALA A 270 8.79 16.48 -4.78
C ALA A 270 9.72 15.49 -4.08
N LEU A 271 9.17 14.40 -3.53
CA LEU A 271 9.94 13.37 -2.81
C LEU A 271 10.68 12.41 -3.76
N VAL A 272 9.99 11.95 -4.81
CA VAL A 272 10.46 10.85 -5.68
C VAL A 272 11.12 11.36 -6.96
N GLY A 273 10.90 12.64 -7.31
CA GLY A 273 11.49 13.27 -8.51
C GLY A 273 10.80 12.93 -9.83
N ARG A 274 9.60 12.34 -9.77
CA ARG A 274 8.76 12.06 -10.95
C ARG A 274 7.28 12.14 -10.59
N PRO A 275 6.39 12.39 -11.56
CA PRO A 275 4.95 12.33 -11.30
C PRO A 275 4.51 10.92 -10.92
N ALA A 276 3.41 10.83 -10.17
CA ALA A 276 2.75 9.58 -9.87
C ALA A 276 2.10 8.97 -11.12
N MET A 277 1.99 7.64 -11.14
CA MET A 277 1.33 6.91 -12.22
C MET A 277 -0.16 7.27 -12.30
N THR A 278 -0.67 7.47 -13.52
CA THR A 278 -2.09 7.67 -13.76
C THR A 278 -2.85 6.34 -13.93
N VAL A 279 -4.17 6.36 -13.75
CA VAL A 279 -5.04 5.21 -14.05
C VAL A 279 -4.93 4.81 -15.53
N GLU A 280 -4.80 5.78 -16.44
CA GLU A 280 -4.64 5.49 -17.87
C GLU A 280 -3.35 4.69 -18.14
N GLN A 281 -2.24 5.08 -17.53
CA GLN A 281 -0.96 4.34 -17.62
C GLN A 281 -1.05 2.95 -16.98
N TYR A 282 -1.78 2.85 -15.84
CA TYR A 282 -2.00 1.56 -15.19
C TYR A 282 -2.83 0.61 -16.07
N ILE A 283 -3.90 1.11 -16.70
CA ILE A 283 -4.72 0.34 -17.65
C ILE A 283 -3.85 -0.14 -18.83
N ASP A 284 -3.00 0.72 -19.40
CA ASP A 284 -2.08 0.33 -20.48
C ASP A 284 -1.16 -0.82 -20.06
N ALA A 285 -0.56 -0.72 -18.87
CA ALA A 285 0.29 -1.79 -18.34
C ALA A 285 -0.49 -3.10 -18.09
N ALA A 286 -1.71 -3.01 -17.55
CA ALA A 286 -2.57 -4.16 -17.30
C ALA A 286 -3.04 -4.82 -18.61
N LEU A 287 -3.31 -4.03 -19.66
CA LEU A 287 -3.69 -4.53 -20.99
C LEU A 287 -2.55 -5.30 -21.66
N ILE A 288 -1.30 -4.86 -21.50
CA ILE A 288 -0.13 -5.55 -22.03
C ILE A 288 0.03 -6.94 -21.36
N HIS A 289 -0.30 -7.05 -20.07
CA HIS A 289 -0.06 -8.26 -19.28
C HIS A 289 -1.25 -9.22 -19.15
N GLY A 290 -2.44 -8.88 -19.60
CA GLY A 290 -3.57 -9.79 -19.38
C GLY A 290 -4.93 -9.48 -19.97
N LEU A 291 -5.16 -8.33 -20.57
CA LEU A 291 -6.45 -7.94 -21.14
C LEU A 291 -6.54 -8.14 -22.66
N LYS A 292 -5.48 -8.58 -23.33
CA LYS A 292 -5.48 -8.95 -24.73
C LYS A 292 -5.99 -10.36 -24.95
#